data_a3f1f02f6efe7d83b960e7d6436eee67
#
_entry.id   a3f1f02f6efe7d83b960e7d6436eee67
#
_cell.length_a   1.000
_cell.length_b   1.000
_cell.length_c   1.000
_cell.angle_alpha   90.00
_cell.angle_beta   90.00
_cell.angle_gamma   90.00
#
_symmetry.space_group_name_H-M   'P 1'
#
loop_
_entity.id
_entity.type
_entity.pdbx_description
1 polymer ?
#
loop_
_entity_poly.entity_id
_entity_poly.type
_entity_poly.pdbx_seq_one_letter_code
_entity_poly.pdbx_strand_id
1 'polypeptide(L)'
;MKRMGSRAGLTLVVVALALVALAATAAARTTAPSASPIVIGWAFDSKGAMAPFDNPALAAAKLRIAQWNAKGGVDGRKLEIQTCDTQGNKPAIAKACALKLLGAGANVIFTTCDVDYAAPVVQEAINRGVLAVAPCIGTDQMGPKRFGPKGKLAFSFGNVAQDEGSAMAQYAWGRGWRTASLATDGVIVYFKNVVAAFKARWTQLGGKVVDQETYHSLGGNDVNNAVSRLNAKKADVIVTSTAGAFGALGTLISGLRTLGNDTPILNSWAGDGTYWLPKSPQVTNYYFVTFASIFGDDPNPAVNKLAKQVKAGTGGFICGSAAIDGLVTAIRRAGGSTNGAALAAQLEKFKKVPTLSGLVSFSATLHTVFGRQYRVIKIQNNKARLVGTVVAKVVPKI
;
A
#
# COMPACT_ATOMS: atom_id res chain seq x y z
N MET A 1 80.01 54.24 18.68
CA MET A 1 78.95 54.00 19.69
C MET A 1 77.58 54.26 19.05
N LYS A 2 76.84 53.25 18.63
CA LYS A 2 75.46 53.39 18.17
C LYS A 2 74.60 52.26 18.81
N ARG A 3 73.67 52.70 19.58
CA ARG A 3 72.65 51.78 20.24
C ARG A 3 71.66 51.29 19.16
N MET A 4 71.52 49.99 18.99
CA MET A 4 70.44 49.37 18.28
C MET A 4 69.43 48.87 19.30
N GLY A 5 68.28 49.54 19.33
CA GLY A 5 67.19 49.21 20.22
C GLY A 5 66.31 48.11 19.66
N SER A 6 65.87 47.18 20.52
CA SER A 6 65.05 46.04 20.29
C SER A 6 63.63 46.41 19.78
N ARG A 7 63.28 45.93 18.58
CA ARG A 7 61.89 45.95 18.04
C ARG A 7 61.30 44.55 17.82
N ALA A 8 61.87 43.53 18.44
CA ALA A 8 61.49 42.15 18.17
C ALA A 8 60.47 41.56 19.16
N GLY A 9 60.05 42.29 20.21
CA GLY A 9 59.19 41.76 21.28
C GLY A 9 57.70 41.94 21.08
N LEU A 10 57.26 42.85 20.20
CA LEU A 10 55.83 43.22 20.12
C LEU A 10 55.02 42.45 19.09
N THR A 11 55.69 41.83 18.12
CA THR A 11 55.01 41.08 17.01
C THR A 11 54.61 39.65 17.40
N LEU A 12 55.27 39.03 18.38
CA LEU A 12 54.96 37.67 18.84
C LEU A 12 53.73 37.56 19.77
N VAL A 13 53.43 38.63 20.51
CA VAL A 13 52.27 38.65 21.46
C VAL A 13 50.96 38.84 20.70
N VAL A 14 50.95 39.59 19.58
CA VAL A 14 49.73 39.81 18.79
C VAL A 14 49.31 38.55 17.99
N VAL A 15 50.26 37.73 17.52
CA VAL A 15 49.97 36.47 16.81
C VAL A 15 49.44 35.39 17.77
N ALA A 16 49.92 35.33 19.00
CA ALA A 16 49.43 34.37 20.00
C ALA A 16 47.99 34.66 20.46
N LEU A 17 47.58 35.91 20.55
CA LEU A 17 46.21 36.33 20.89
C LEU A 17 45.22 36.11 19.73
N ALA A 18 45.65 36.22 18.48
CA ALA A 18 44.78 35.93 17.33
C ALA A 18 44.50 34.42 17.14
N LEU A 19 45.44 33.54 17.48
CA LEU A 19 45.25 32.08 17.43
C LEU A 19 44.36 31.54 18.53
N VAL A 20 44.34 32.16 19.71
CA VAL A 20 43.41 31.76 20.81
C VAL A 20 41.99 32.23 20.51
N ALA A 21 41.77 33.36 19.83
CA ALA A 21 40.45 33.80 19.41
C ALA A 21 39.81 32.95 18.32
N LEU A 22 40.61 32.36 17.39
CA LEU A 22 40.10 31.43 16.36
C LEU A 22 39.78 30.03 16.92
N ALA A 23 40.44 29.60 18.00
CA ALA A 23 40.14 28.31 18.65
C ALA A 23 38.85 28.35 19.50
N ALA A 24 38.46 29.53 20.02
CA ALA A 24 37.26 29.69 20.83
C ALA A 24 35.96 29.74 20.01
N THR A 25 35.99 30.05 18.71
CA THR A 25 34.82 30.08 17.83
C THR A 25 34.47 28.72 17.22
N ALA A 26 35.35 27.73 17.34
CA ALA A 26 35.10 26.35 16.85
C ALA A 26 34.40 25.45 17.85
N ALA A 27 34.22 25.84 19.11
CA ALA A 27 33.71 24.98 20.18
C ALA A 27 32.26 25.21 20.57
N ALA A 28 31.51 26.08 19.90
CA ALA A 28 30.10 26.34 20.21
C ALA A 28 29.21 26.04 19.02
N ARG A 29 29.35 24.85 18.39
CA ARG A 29 28.19 24.22 17.77
C ARG A 29 27.38 23.60 18.90
N THR A 30 26.59 24.41 19.61
CA THR A 30 25.45 23.93 20.37
C THR A 30 24.60 23.14 19.41
N THR A 31 24.66 21.81 19.50
CA THR A 31 23.63 20.95 18.87
C THR A 31 22.32 21.44 19.46
N ALA A 32 21.53 22.17 18.67
CA ALA A 32 20.16 22.46 19.04
C ALA A 32 19.51 21.15 19.49
N PRO A 33 18.73 21.14 20.58
CA PRO A 33 18.06 19.93 21.03
C PRO A 33 17.36 19.29 19.83
N SER A 34 17.70 18.04 19.50
CA SER A 34 17.04 17.33 18.43
C SER A 34 15.55 17.36 18.71
N ALA A 35 14.76 17.99 17.86
CA ALA A 35 13.31 18.03 18.02
C ALA A 35 12.80 16.58 18.13
N SER A 36 11.85 16.32 19.05
CA SER A 36 11.31 14.99 19.33
C SER A 36 10.93 14.27 18.01
N PRO A 37 11.28 12.98 17.85
CA PRO A 37 11.01 12.25 16.64
C PRO A 37 9.51 12.16 16.36
N ILE A 38 9.16 11.89 15.09
CA ILE A 38 7.82 11.55 14.68
C ILE A 38 7.71 10.04 14.72
N VAL A 39 6.92 9.51 15.65
CA VAL A 39 6.78 8.08 15.90
C VAL A 39 5.59 7.53 15.09
N ILE A 40 5.86 6.56 14.22
CA ILE A 40 4.88 5.81 13.47
C ILE A 40 4.70 4.44 14.13
N GLY A 41 3.54 4.17 14.72
CA GLY A 41 3.18 2.85 15.18
C GLY A 41 2.60 2.03 14.04
N TRP A 42 3.07 0.80 13.80
CA TRP A 42 2.56 -0.06 12.73
C TRP A 42 2.15 -1.43 13.25
N ALA A 43 0.83 -1.68 13.26
CA ALA A 43 0.25 -2.99 13.53
C ALA A 43 0.10 -3.75 12.21
N PHE A 44 0.73 -4.92 12.08
CA PHE A 44 0.81 -5.68 10.84
C PHE A 44 0.74 -7.19 11.09
N ASP A 45 0.39 -7.95 10.07
CA ASP A 45 0.42 -9.40 10.10
C ASP A 45 1.76 -9.92 9.54
N SER A 46 2.57 -10.53 10.40
CA SER A 46 3.90 -10.99 9.99
C SER A 46 3.91 -12.34 9.28
N LYS A 47 2.92 -13.22 9.54
CA LYS A 47 2.93 -14.64 9.13
C LYS A 47 1.58 -15.17 8.64
N GLY A 48 0.47 -14.47 8.86
CA GLY A 48 -0.87 -14.89 8.47
C GLY A 48 -1.22 -14.56 7.01
N ALA A 49 -2.51 -14.56 6.73
CA ALA A 49 -3.03 -14.37 5.37
C ALA A 49 -2.71 -13.00 4.76
N MET A 50 -2.47 -11.96 5.59
CA MET A 50 -2.09 -10.64 5.12
C MET A 50 -0.57 -10.43 5.00
N ALA A 51 0.24 -11.36 5.50
CA ALA A 51 1.71 -11.26 5.48
C ALA A 51 2.31 -11.01 4.09
N PRO A 52 1.83 -11.63 2.98
CA PRO A 52 2.33 -11.36 1.64
C PRO A 52 2.13 -9.92 1.16
N PHE A 53 1.21 -9.19 1.78
CA PHE A 53 0.90 -7.78 1.48
C PHE A 53 1.54 -6.84 2.50
N ASP A 54 1.45 -7.16 3.78
CA ASP A 54 1.92 -6.32 4.88
C ASP A 54 3.45 -6.23 4.95
N ASN A 55 4.14 -7.39 4.85
CA ASN A 55 5.60 -7.42 4.97
C ASN A 55 6.33 -6.60 3.90
N PRO A 56 6.02 -6.71 2.59
CA PRO A 56 6.69 -5.90 1.58
C PRO A 56 6.33 -4.42 1.69
N ALA A 57 5.10 -4.06 2.09
CA ALA A 57 4.72 -2.67 2.34
C ALA A 57 5.51 -2.07 3.51
N LEU A 58 5.64 -2.80 4.62
CA LEU A 58 6.44 -2.39 5.78
C LEU A 58 7.93 -2.25 5.43
N ALA A 59 8.49 -3.18 4.65
CA ALA A 59 9.88 -3.12 4.21
C ALA A 59 10.15 -1.87 3.36
N ALA A 60 9.26 -1.55 2.40
CA ALA A 60 9.36 -0.35 1.58
C ALA A 60 9.22 0.94 2.41
N ALA A 61 8.31 0.95 3.40
CA ALA A 61 8.15 2.08 4.31
C ALA A 61 9.41 2.30 5.17
N LYS A 62 10.00 1.25 5.74
CA LYS A 62 11.25 1.34 6.52
C LYS A 62 12.40 1.92 5.69
N LEU A 63 12.56 1.45 4.45
CA LEU A 63 13.56 1.99 3.54
C LEU A 63 13.29 3.47 3.22
N ARG A 64 12.02 3.83 3.00
CA ARG A 64 11.64 5.22 2.71
C ARG A 64 11.87 6.15 3.91
N ILE A 65 11.59 5.70 5.11
CA ILE A 65 11.91 6.38 6.38
C ILE A 65 13.41 6.63 6.48
N ALA A 66 14.25 5.61 6.23
CA ALA A 66 15.70 5.75 6.24
C ALA A 66 16.19 6.81 5.23
N GLN A 67 15.59 6.85 4.02
CA GLN A 67 15.91 7.86 3.00
C GLN A 67 15.52 9.29 3.43
N TRP A 68 14.38 9.46 4.10
CA TRP A 68 13.97 10.75 4.65
C TRP A 68 14.91 11.18 5.79
N ASN A 69 15.25 10.26 6.70
CA ASN A 69 16.15 10.52 7.82
C ASN A 69 17.57 10.89 7.37
N ALA A 70 18.07 10.29 6.29
CA ALA A 70 19.35 10.64 5.68
C ALA A 70 19.37 12.07 5.11
N LYS A 71 18.19 12.63 4.78
CA LYS A 71 18.01 14.01 4.31
C LYS A 71 17.67 15.00 5.43
N GLY A 72 17.84 14.62 6.70
CA GLY A 72 17.54 15.47 7.86
C GLY A 72 16.14 15.26 8.45
N GLY A 73 15.36 14.30 7.95
CA GLY A 73 14.01 14.00 8.44
C GLY A 73 12.93 14.93 7.90
N VAL A 74 11.93 15.20 8.70
CA VAL A 74 10.80 16.10 8.41
C VAL A 74 10.93 17.33 9.31
N ASP A 75 11.27 18.47 8.73
CA ASP A 75 11.49 19.73 9.45
C ASP A 75 12.45 19.55 10.66
N GLY A 76 13.57 18.83 10.42
CA GLY A 76 14.60 18.53 11.44
C GLY A 76 14.27 17.37 12.38
N ARG A 77 13.05 16.80 12.32
CA ARG A 77 12.61 15.68 13.15
C ARG A 77 12.85 14.35 12.44
N LYS A 78 13.44 13.38 13.13
CA LYS A 78 13.57 12.00 12.61
C LYS A 78 12.22 11.32 12.58
N LEU A 79 12.03 10.43 11.59
CA LEU A 79 10.92 9.49 11.55
C LEU A 79 11.36 8.19 12.25
N GLU A 80 10.58 7.70 13.17
CA GLU A 80 10.79 6.42 13.86
C GLU A 80 9.61 5.50 13.62
N ILE A 81 9.87 4.19 13.52
CA ILE A 81 8.82 3.21 13.34
C ILE A 81 8.87 2.17 14.47
N GLN A 82 7.74 1.99 15.13
CA GLN A 82 7.51 0.94 16.12
C GLN A 82 6.52 -0.06 15.55
N THR A 83 6.80 -1.35 15.66
CA THR A 83 5.94 -2.39 15.07
C THR A 83 5.31 -3.28 16.12
N CYS A 84 4.13 -3.81 15.81
CA CYS A 84 3.45 -4.83 16.60
C CYS A 84 2.82 -5.87 15.67
N ASP A 85 3.14 -7.16 15.89
CA ASP A 85 2.59 -8.28 15.13
C ASP A 85 1.19 -8.64 15.63
N THR A 86 0.21 -8.58 14.78
CA THR A 86 -1.19 -8.93 15.05
C THR A 86 -1.47 -10.43 15.06
N GLN A 87 -0.46 -11.25 14.75
CA GLN A 87 -0.52 -12.72 14.77
C GLN A 87 -1.69 -13.29 13.96
N GLY A 88 -1.76 -12.94 12.68
CA GLY A 88 -2.85 -13.34 11.79
C GLY A 88 -4.09 -12.47 11.94
N ASN A 89 -3.92 -11.23 12.38
CA ASN A 89 -5.00 -10.25 12.55
C ASN A 89 -6.11 -10.71 13.50
N LYS A 90 -5.74 -11.43 14.57
CA LYS A 90 -6.68 -11.79 15.64
C LYS A 90 -7.20 -10.51 16.29
N PRO A 91 -8.53 -10.27 16.35
CA PRO A 91 -9.08 -8.97 16.76
C PRO A 91 -8.60 -8.47 18.12
N ALA A 92 -8.50 -9.36 19.11
CA ALA A 92 -8.03 -9.01 20.45
C ALA A 92 -6.54 -8.61 20.44
N ILE A 93 -5.69 -9.30 19.65
CA ILE A 93 -4.27 -8.99 19.52
C ILE A 93 -4.08 -7.70 18.73
N ALA A 94 -4.83 -7.51 17.64
CA ALA A 94 -4.81 -6.29 16.85
C ALA A 94 -5.17 -5.06 17.69
N LYS A 95 -6.21 -5.16 18.53
CA LYS A 95 -6.58 -4.13 19.50
C LYS A 95 -5.46 -3.88 20.53
N ALA A 96 -4.88 -4.92 21.11
CA ALA A 96 -3.78 -4.81 22.05
C ALA A 96 -2.54 -4.16 21.42
N CYS A 97 -2.23 -4.47 20.16
CA CYS A 97 -1.18 -3.83 19.38
C CYS A 97 -1.42 -2.31 19.24
N ALA A 98 -2.63 -1.90 18.89
CA ALA A 98 -2.97 -0.49 18.79
C ALA A 98 -2.78 0.24 20.14
N LEU A 99 -3.29 -0.34 21.24
CA LEU A 99 -3.15 0.23 22.58
C LEU A 99 -1.69 0.34 23.01
N LYS A 100 -0.87 -0.68 22.73
CA LYS A 100 0.58 -0.68 23.00
C LYS A 100 1.29 0.44 22.25
N LEU A 101 1.07 0.54 20.93
CA LEU A 101 1.71 1.56 20.09
C LEU A 101 1.29 2.97 20.47
N LEU A 102 0.01 3.19 20.76
CA LEU A 102 -0.52 4.48 21.22
C LEU A 102 0.03 4.83 22.61
N GLY A 103 0.12 3.87 23.54
CA GLY A 103 0.73 4.04 24.85
C GLY A 103 2.23 4.35 24.80
N ALA A 104 2.91 3.88 23.76
CA ALA A 104 4.32 4.19 23.49
C ALA A 104 4.53 5.53 22.75
N GLY A 105 3.48 6.35 22.60
CA GLY A 105 3.57 7.70 22.05
C GLY A 105 3.56 7.78 20.51
N ALA A 106 3.00 6.78 19.83
CA ALA A 106 2.84 6.86 18.38
C ALA A 106 2.00 8.07 17.97
N ASN A 107 2.54 8.92 17.08
CA ASN A 107 1.87 10.10 16.53
C ASN A 107 0.88 9.74 15.43
N VAL A 108 1.11 8.64 14.71
CA VAL A 108 0.28 8.11 13.64
C VAL A 108 0.28 6.59 13.75
N ILE A 109 -0.85 5.95 13.51
CA ILE A 109 -0.97 4.49 13.49
C ILE A 109 -1.12 4.00 12.05
N PHE A 110 -0.23 3.11 11.64
CA PHE A 110 -0.34 2.32 10.43
C PHE A 110 -0.91 0.94 10.74
N THR A 111 -1.62 0.35 9.78
CA THR A 111 -2.32 -0.93 9.98
C THR A 111 -2.12 -1.89 8.80
N THR A 112 -2.68 -3.10 8.90
CA THR A 112 -2.70 -4.13 7.84
C THR A 112 -3.41 -3.66 6.57
N CYS A 113 -3.25 -4.40 5.48
CA CYS A 113 -3.73 -4.05 4.12
C CYS A 113 -5.19 -4.43 3.83
N ASP A 114 -5.97 -4.82 4.81
CA ASP A 114 -7.41 -5.09 4.67
C ASP A 114 -8.23 -4.44 5.78
N VAL A 115 -9.41 -3.88 5.42
CA VAL A 115 -10.23 -3.08 6.36
C VAL A 115 -10.97 -3.94 7.38
N ASP A 116 -11.35 -5.17 7.03
CA ASP A 116 -12.05 -6.06 7.94
C ASP A 116 -11.11 -6.51 9.07
N TYR A 117 -9.84 -6.71 8.75
CA TYR A 117 -8.79 -7.02 9.72
C TYR A 117 -8.22 -5.79 10.43
N ALA A 118 -8.18 -4.64 9.76
CA ALA A 118 -7.66 -3.38 10.31
C ALA A 118 -8.60 -2.73 11.33
N ALA A 119 -9.90 -3.03 11.28
CA ALA A 119 -10.91 -2.32 12.04
C ALA A 119 -10.61 -2.16 13.54
N PRO A 120 -10.13 -3.19 14.27
CA PRO A 120 -9.80 -3.04 15.70
C PRO A 120 -8.68 -2.02 15.94
N VAL A 121 -7.67 -1.98 15.07
CA VAL A 121 -6.55 -1.04 15.16
C VAL A 121 -6.99 0.38 14.85
N VAL A 122 -7.72 0.56 13.75
CA VAL A 122 -8.23 1.84 13.29
C VAL A 122 -9.14 2.47 14.35
N GLN A 123 -10.06 1.68 14.92
CA GLN A 123 -11.01 2.15 15.92
C GLN A 123 -10.31 2.71 17.17
N GLU A 124 -9.26 2.05 17.67
CA GLU A 124 -8.52 2.53 18.82
C GLU A 124 -7.74 3.82 18.50
N ALA A 125 -7.14 3.92 17.31
CA ALA A 125 -6.42 5.12 16.89
C ALA A 125 -7.35 6.34 16.78
N ILE A 126 -8.45 6.22 16.02
CA ILE A 126 -9.37 7.34 15.78
C ILE A 126 -10.14 7.74 17.04
N ASN A 127 -10.41 6.81 17.97
CA ASN A 127 -11.01 7.11 19.27
C ASN A 127 -10.15 8.03 20.12
N ARG A 128 -8.82 7.97 19.93
CA ARG A 128 -7.84 8.84 20.62
C ARG A 128 -7.44 10.07 19.80
N GLY A 129 -8.12 10.32 18.66
CA GLY A 129 -7.81 11.47 17.81
C GLY A 129 -6.53 11.32 17.00
N VAL A 130 -5.96 10.10 16.91
CA VAL A 130 -4.74 9.79 16.16
C VAL A 130 -5.11 9.38 14.75
N LEU A 131 -4.35 9.88 13.76
CA LEU A 131 -4.52 9.50 12.35
C LEU A 131 -4.22 8.01 12.17
N ALA A 132 -5.15 7.29 11.52
CA ALA A 132 -4.97 5.91 11.11
C ALA A 132 -4.70 5.83 9.61
N VAL A 133 -3.61 5.19 9.21
CA VAL A 133 -3.19 5.05 7.81
C VAL A 133 -3.06 3.57 7.45
N ALA A 134 -3.73 3.16 6.38
CA ALA A 134 -3.48 1.88 5.75
C ALA A 134 -2.58 2.09 4.52
N PRO A 135 -1.52 1.30 4.34
CA PRO A 135 -0.70 1.43 3.14
C PRO A 135 -1.44 0.97 1.89
N CYS A 136 -2.30 -0.03 1.97
CA CYS A 136 -2.83 -0.72 0.80
C CYS A 136 -4.29 -1.21 0.90
N ILE A 137 -5.11 -0.75 1.84
CA ILE A 137 -6.55 -1.09 1.86
C ILE A 137 -7.23 -0.59 0.59
N GLY A 138 -7.92 -1.48 -0.11
CA GLY A 138 -8.54 -1.24 -1.40
C GLY A 138 -10.06 -1.01 -1.33
N THR A 139 -10.61 -0.36 -0.30
CA THR A 139 -12.06 -0.14 -0.18
C THR A 139 -12.39 1.26 0.31
N ASP A 140 -13.56 1.78 -0.08
CA ASP A 140 -14.12 3.06 0.38
C ASP A 140 -14.56 3.04 1.85
N GLN A 141 -14.45 1.88 2.50
CA GLN A 141 -14.76 1.74 3.93
C GLN A 141 -13.62 2.21 4.84
N MET A 142 -12.43 2.49 4.32
CA MET A 142 -11.38 3.12 5.11
C MET A 142 -11.66 4.63 5.24
N GLY A 143 -12.66 4.95 6.08
CA GLY A 143 -13.14 6.31 6.26
C GLY A 143 -14.48 6.37 6.99
N PRO A 144 -15.22 7.49 6.85
CA PRO A 144 -16.52 7.69 7.53
C PRO A 144 -17.57 6.63 7.21
N LYS A 145 -17.54 6.00 6.05
CA LYS A 145 -18.51 4.95 5.64
C LYS A 145 -18.55 3.79 6.66
N ARG A 146 -17.41 3.40 7.24
CA ARG A 146 -17.33 2.30 8.22
C ARG A 146 -17.25 2.79 9.65
N PHE A 147 -16.51 3.86 9.90
CA PHE A 147 -16.13 4.30 11.24
C PHE A 147 -16.92 5.52 11.73
N GLY A 148 -17.98 5.92 10.99
CA GLY A 148 -18.78 7.09 11.34
C GLY A 148 -17.97 8.40 11.33
N PRO A 149 -18.39 9.43 12.09
CA PRO A 149 -17.76 10.75 12.07
C PRO A 149 -16.26 10.74 12.44
N LYS A 150 -15.82 9.82 13.31
CA LYS A 150 -14.41 9.67 13.67
C LYS A 150 -13.57 9.09 12.54
N GLY A 151 -14.19 8.40 11.56
CA GLY A 151 -13.54 7.86 10.38
C GLY A 151 -12.91 8.91 9.47
N LYS A 152 -13.17 10.21 9.69
CA LYS A 152 -12.41 11.30 9.05
C LYS A 152 -10.90 11.24 9.34
N LEU A 153 -10.48 10.51 10.36
CA LEU A 153 -9.08 10.28 10.72
C LEU A 153 -8.50 9.00 10.09
N ALA A 154 -9.23 8.28 9.23
CA ALA A 154 -8.79 7.02 8.63
C ALA A 154 -8.59 7.17 7.13
N PHE A 155 -7.37 6.86 6.62
CA PHE A 155 -6.97 6.99 5.22
C PHE A 155 -6.27 5.76 4.69
N SER A 156 -6.42 5.49 3.37
CA SER A 156 -5.67 4.42 2.72
C SER A 156 -4.96 4.89 1.44
N PHE A 157 -3.71 4.46 1.28
CA PHE A 157 -2.91 4.67 0.07
C PHE A 157 -3.07 3.54 -0.96
N GLY A 158 -3.90 2.52 -0.68
CA GLY A 158 -4.39 1.58 -1.68
C GLY A 158 -5.41 2.20 -2.62
N ASN A 159 -5.66 1.58 -3.77
CA ASN A 159 -6.71 2.05 -4.70
C ASN A 159 -8.08 1.51 -4.28
N VAL A 160 -9.11 2.34 -4.42
CA VAL A 160 -10.47 1.93 -4.13
C VAL A 160 -10.97 0.84 -5.12
N ALA A 161 -11.68 -0.15 -4.60
CA ALA A 161 -12.17 -1.29 -5.37
C ALA A 161 -13.01 -0.90 -6.60
N GLN A 162 -13.76 0.20 -6.49
CA GLN A 162 -14.56 0.74 -7.59
C GLN A 162 -13.69 1.16 -8.79
N ASP A 163 -12.55 1.76 -8.51
CA ASP A 163 -11.55 2.14 -9.52
C ASP A 163 -10.91 0.89 -10.13
N GLU A 164 -10.55 -0.07 -9.28
CA GLU A 164 -9.87 -1.30 -9.68
C GLU A 164 -10.77 -2.19 -10.56
N GLY A 165 -11.98 -2.49 -10.13
CA GLY A 165 -12.92 -3.30 -10.89
C GLY A 165 -13.26 -2.65 -12.23
N SER A 166 -13.39 -1.31 -12.26
CA SER A 166 -13.58 -0.56 -13.50
C SER A 166 -12.39 -0.67 -14.45
N ALA A 167 -11.16 -0.55 -13.94
CA ALA A 167 -9.95 -0.74 -14.73
C ALA A 167 -9.85 -2.16 -15.30
N MET A 168 -10.18 -3.18 -14.51
CA MET A 168 -10.25 -4.58 -14.94
C MET A 168 -11.26 -4.75 -16.09
N ALA A 169 -12.45 -4.17 -15.98
CA ALA A 169 -13.47 -4.23 -17.03
C ALA A 169 -13.00 -3.54 -18.34
N GLN A 170 -12.36 -2.39 -18.22
CA GLN A 170 -11.79 -1.72 -19.39
C GLN A 170 -10.66 -2.52 -20.06
N TYR A 171 -9.79 -3.14 -19.27
CA TYR A 171 -8.76 -4.02 -19.81
C TYR A 171 -9.38 -5.21 -20.54
N ALA A 172 -10.34 -5.90 -19.93
CA ALA A 172 -11.04 -7.03 -20.52
C ALA A 172 -11.73 -6.65 -21.83
N TRP A 173 -12.43 -5.52 -21.85
CA TRP A 173 -13.07 -4.97 -23.06
C TRP A 173 -12.06 -4.67 -24.16
N GLY A 174 -10.93 -4.05 -23.81
CA GLY A 174 -9.82 -3.76 -24.73
C GLY A 174 -9.15 -5.02 -25.31
N ARG A 175 -9.25 -6.17 -24.61
CA ARG A 175 -8.81 -7.48 -25.12
C ARG A 175 -9.74 -8.10 -26.14
N GLY A 176 -10.88 -7.48 -26.39
CA GLY A 176 -11.90 -8.03 -27.30
C GLY A 176 -12.86 -9.01 -26.62
N TRP A 177 -12.75 -9.23 -25.29
CA TRP A 177 -13.70 -10.07 -24.55
C TRP A 177 -15.05 -9.37 -24.47
N ARG A 178 -16.14 -10.13 -24.52
CA ARG A 178 -17.53 -9.61 -24.53
C ARG A 178 -18.42 -10.31 -23.54
N THR A 179 -18.04 -11.53 -23.09
CA THR A 179 -18.77 -12.33 -22.11
C THR A 179 -17.88 -12.62 -20.91
N ALA A 180 -18.44 -12.52 -19.70
CA ALA A 180 -17.74 -12.78 -18.45
C ALA A 180 -18.54 -13.71 -17.52
N SER A 181 -17.88 -14.69 -16.90
CA SER A 181 -18.35 -15.37 -15.71
C SER A 181 -17.72 -14.71 -14.49
N LEU A 182 -18.52 -14.40 -13.47
CA LEU A 182 -18.05 -13.76 -12.24
C LEU A 182 -17.93 -14.79 -11.13
N ALA A 183 -16.75 -14.87 -10.51
CA ALA A 183 -16.47 -15.76 -9.37
C ALA A 183 -16.15 -14.90 -8.14
N THR A 184 -17.17 -14.64 -7.31
CA THR A 184 -17.06 -13.74 -6.16
C THR A 184 -16.62 -14.50 -4.92
N ASP A 185 -15.46 -14.16 -4.36
CA ASP A 185 -15.08 -14.60 -3.02
C ASP A 185 -15.78 -13.73 -1.97
N GLY A 186 -16.64 -14.35 -1.15
CA GLY A 186 -17.48 -13.66 -0.16
C GLY A 186 -16.79 -13.30 1.16
N VAL A 187 -15.51 -13.67 1.35
CA VAL A 187 -14.84 -13.62 2.65
C VAL A 187 -14.64 -12.20 3.17
N ILE A 188 -14.19 -11.26 2.35
CA ILE A 188 -13.95 -9.87 2.75
C ILE A 188 -14.67 -8.87 1.85
N VAL A 189 -14.90 -7.67 2.38
CA VAL A 189 -15.64 -6.63 1.66
C VAL A 189 -14.92 -6.19 0.38
N TYR A 190 -13.60 -6.15 0.38
CA TYR A 190 -12.81 -5.74 -0.77
C TYR A 190 -13.07 -6.65 -1.99
N PHE A 191 -13.07 -7.97 -1.81
CA PHE A 191 -13.31 -8.92 -2.91
C PHE A 191 -14.67 -8.72 -3.56
N LYS A 192 -15.72 -8.56 -2.73
CA LYS A 192 -17.09 -8.29 -3.21
C LYS A 192 -17.17 -6.98 -4.01
N ASN A 193 -16.55 -5.93 -3.49
CA ASN A 193 -16.62 -4.61 -4.10
C ASN A 193 -15.89 -4.55 -5.47
N VAL A 194 -14.75 -5.24 -5.63
CA VAL A 194 -14.05 -5.30 -6.92
C VAL A 194 -14.91 -5.98 -7.99
N VAL A 195 -15.50 -7.15 -7.67
CA VAL A 195 -16.33 -7.90 -8.63
C VAL A 195 -17.60 -7.12 -8.96
N ALA A 196 -18.23 -6.47 -7.97
CA ALA A 196 -19.39 -5.62 -8.19
C ALA A 196 -19.06 -4.42 -9.10
N ALA A 197 -17.92 -3.76 -8.87
CA ALA A 197 -17.45 -2.65 -9.70
C ALA A 197 -17.09 -3.08 -11.13
N PHE A 198 -16.44 -4.25 -11.26
CA PHE A 198 -16.23 -4.86 -12.58
C PHE A 198 -17.56 -5.06 -13.30
N LYS A 199 -18.53 -5.71 -12.67
CA LYS A 199 -19.86 -5.97 -13.25
C LYS A 199 -20.53 -4.68 -13.69
N ALA A 200 -20.56 -3.66 -12.84
CA ALA A 200 -21.18 -2.37 -13.16
C ALA A 200 -20.52 -1.73 -14.39
N ARG A 201 -19.20 -1.67 -14.43
CA ARG A 201 -18.48 -1.11 -15.58
C ARG A 201 -18.57 -1.98 -16.82
N TRP A 202 -18.52 -3.30 -16.69
CA TRP A 202 -18.65 -4.26 -17.77
C TRP A 202 -19.98 -4.08 -18.53
N THR A 203 -21.07 -3.99 -17.78
CA THR A 203 -22.42 -3.73 -18.34
C THR A 203 -22.48 -2.38 -19.07
N GLN A 204 -21.88 -1.31 -18.50
CA GLN A 204 -21.80 0.01 -19.16
C GLN A 204 -21.03 -0.04 -20.50
N LEU A 205 -20.07 -0.94 -20.64
CA LEU A 205 -19.32 -1.15 -21.86
C LEU A 205 -20.06 -2.02 -22.88
N GLY A 206 -21.21 -2.60 -22.54
CA GLY A 206 -21.97 -3.52 -23.36
C GLY A 206 -21.59 -5.00 -23.22
N GLY A 207 -20.78 -5.32 -22.20
CA GLY A 207 -20.38 -6.70 -21.89
C GLY A 207 -21.52 -7.47 -21.23
N LYS A 208 -21.59 -8.79 -21.50
CA LYS A 208 -22.58 -9.70 -20.90
C LYS A 208 -21.96 -10.48 -19.75
N VAL A 209 -22.66 -10.56 -18.63
CA VAL A 209 -22.38 -11.53 -17.56
C VAL A 209 -23.21 -12.76 -17.86
N VAL A 210 -22.55 -13.89 -18.12
CA VAL A 210 -23.19 -15.16 -18.51
C VAL A 210 -23.34 -16.11 -17.34
N ASP A 211 -22.59 -15.86 -16.25
CA ASP A 211 -22.66 -16.66 -15.03
C ASP A 211 -22.16 -15.86 -13.81
N GLN A 212 -22.68 -16.17 -12.62
CA GLN A 212 -22.25 -15.55 -11.36
C GLN A 212 -22.23 -16.60 -10.26
N GLU A 213 -21.05 -16.86 -9.74
CA GLU A 213 -20.79 -17.79 -8.66
C GLU A 213 -20.27 -17.07 -7.42
N THR A 214 -20.66 -17.55 -6.26
CA THR A 214 -20.11 -17.12 -4.97
C THR A 214 -19.48 -18.30 -4.27
N TYR A 215 -18.33 -18.09 -3.68
CA TYR A 215 -17.62 -19.03 -2.84
C TYR A 215 -16.94 -18.30 -1.67
N HIS A 216 -16.40 -19.06 -0.71
CA HIS A 216 -15.69 -18.51 0.45
C HIS A 216 -14.33 -19.19 0.59
N SER A 217 -13.26 -18.42 0.43
CA SER A 217 -11.88 -18.95 0.44
C SER A 217 -11.43 -19.49 1.81
N LEU A 218 -12.06 -19.09 2.90
CA LEU A 218 -11.74 -19.52 4.27
C LEU A 218 -12.74 -20.54 4.83
N GLY A 219 -13.55 -21.18 4.00
CA GLY A 219 -14.62 -22.07 4.50
C GLY A 219 -15.00 -23.22 3.57
N GLY A 220 -14.29 -24.34 3.62
CA GLY A 220 -14.78 -25.60 3.07
C GLY A 220 -14.62 -25.81 1.55
N ASN A 221 -15.51 -26.65 0.97
CA ASN A 221 -15.42 -27.09 -0.43
C ASN A 221 -16.10 -26.16 -1.45
N ASP A 222 -16.49 -24.96 -1.06
CA ASP A 222 -17.26 -24.03 -1.89
C ASP A 222 -16.54 -23.70 -3.21
N VAL A 223 -15.21 -23.58 -3.19
CA VAL A 223 -14.44 -23.30 -4.39
C VAL A 223 -14.53 -24.42 -5.44
N ASN A 224 -14.57 -25.70 -5.04
CA ASN A 224 -14.72 -26.84 -5.96
C ASN A 224 -16.09 -26.84 -6.63
N ASN A 225 -17.14 -26.48 -5.90
CA ASN A 225 -18.49 -26.32 -6.44
C ASN A 225 -18.51 -25.16 -7.47
N ALA A 226 -17.87 -24.03 -7.15
CA ALA A 226 -17.74 -22.92 -8.08
C ALA A 226 -16.96 -23.32 -9.35
N VAL A 227 -15.85 -24.08 -9.23
CA VAL A 227 -15.09 -24.61 -10.36
C VAL A 227 -15.99 -25.41 -11.29
N SER A 228 -16.80 -26.34 -10.75
CA SER A 228 -17.69 -27.18 -11.57
C SER A 228 -18.72 -26.36 -12.35
N ARG A 229 -19.34 -25.36 -11.69
CA ARG A 229 -20.33 -24.48 -12.32
C ARG A 229 -19.71 -23.55 -13.36
N LEU A 230 -18.57 -22.91 -13.04
CA LEU A 230 -17.83 -22.07 -13.99
C LEU A 230 -17.35 -22.86 -15.23
N ASN A 231 -16.97 -24.13 -15.04
CA ASN A 231 -16.57 -25.00 -16.15
C ASN A 231 -17.73 -25.33 -17.09
N ALA A 232 -18.95 -25.41 -16.57
CA ALA A 232 -20.16 -25.69 -17.37
C ALA A 232 -20.59 -24.52 -18.26
N LYS A 233 -20.07 -23.31 -18.04
CA LYS A 233 -20.42 -22.08 -18.76
C LYS A 233 -19.26 -21.62 -19.64
N LYS A 234 -19.57 -21.24 -20.88
CA LYS A 234 -18.59 -20.64 -21.77
C LYS A 234 -18.62 -19.12 -21.62
N ALA A 235 -17.48 -18.53 -21.30
CA ALA A 235 -17.24 -17.09 -21.27
C ALA A 235 -15.89 -16.78 -21.90
N ASP A 236 -15.68 -15.53 -22.35
CA ASP A 236 -14.38 -15.07 -22.84
C ASP A 236 -13.39 -14.85 -21.70
N VAL A 237 -13.90 -14.59 -20.51
CA VAL A 237 -13.10 -14.38 -19.29
C VAL A 237 -13.84 -14.81 -18.02
N ILE A 238 -13.12 -15.40 -17.08
CA ILE A 238 -13.58 -15.58 -15.69
C ILE A 238 -12.96 -14.45 -14.88
N VAL A 239 -13.79 -13.72 -14.13
CA VAL A 239 -13.35 -12.59 -13.31
C VAL A 239 -13.55 -12.92 -11.84
N THR A 240 -12.51 -12.69 -11.06
CA THR A 240 -12.55 -12.91 -9.61
C THR A 240 -11.81 -11.80 -8.86
N SER A 241 -11.99 -11.77 -7.57
CA SER A 241 -11.16 -11.04 -6.62
C SER A 241 -10.96 -11.95 -5.42
N THR A 242 -9.76 -12.53 -5.30
CA THR A 242 -9.40 -13.46 -4.22
C THR A 242 -7.88 -13.52 -4.06
N ALA A 243 -7.40 -13.77 -2.85
CA ALA A 243 -5.98 -13.81 -2.54
C ALA A 243 -5.42 -15.24 -2.52
N GLY A 244 -4.20 -15.39 -3.05
CA GLY A 244 -3.49 -16.67 -2.98
C GLY A 244 -3.26 -17.17 -1.55
N ALA A 245 -3.03 -16.26 -0.62
CA ALA A 245 -2.80 -16.57 0.78
C ALA A 245 -4.05 -17.13 1.51
N PHE A 246 -5.24 -16.99 0.93
CA PHE A 246 -6.48 -17.55 1.50
C PHE A 246 -6.74 -18.98 1.00
N GLY A 247 -5.91 -19.50 0.09
CA GLY A 247 -5.91 -20.89 -0.35
C GLY A 247 -6.82 -21.20 -1.55
N ALA A 248 -7.89 -20.46 -1.78
CA ALA A 248 -8.86 -20.78 -2.83
C ALA A 248 -8.36 -20.46 -4.25
N LEU A 249 -7.50 -19.46 -4.44
CA LEU A 249 -7.05 -19.04 -5.77
C LEU A 249 -6.34 -20.17 -6.53
N GLY A 250 -5.41 -20.86 -5.88
CA GLY A 250 -4.72 -22.00 -6.46
C GLY A 250 -5.69 -23.12 -6.83
N THR A 251 -6.65 -23.44 -5.95
CA THR A 251 -7.68 -24.45 -6.18
C THR A 251 -8.61 -24.09 -7.33
N LEU A 252 -9.07 -22.84 -7.40
CA LEU A 252 -9.92 -22.33 -8.50
C LEU A 252 -9.23 -22.52 -9.85
N ILE A 253 -7.99 -22.06 -9.98
CA ILE A 253 -7.24 -22.13 -11.25
C ILE A 253 -6.91 -23.58 -11.59
N SER A 254 -6.32 -24.34 -10.65
CA SER A 254 -5.94 -25.72 -10.88
C SER A 254 -7.13 -26.60 -11.23
N GLY A 255 -8.26 -26.41 -10.55
CA GLY A 255 -9.49 -27.15 -10.83
C GLY A 255 -9.99 -26.90 -12.24
N LEU A 256 -10.06 -25.65 -12.69
CA LEU A 256 -10.47 -25.33 -14.06
C LEU A 256 -9.49 -25.92 -15.09
N ARG A 257 -8.17 -25.79 -14.88
CA ARG A 257 -7.15 -26.32 -15.82
C ARG A 257 -7.16 -27.85 -15.88
N THR A 258 -7.40 -28.53 -14.76
CA THR A 258 -7.54 -30.00 -14.72
C THR A 258 -8.76 -30.49 -15.53
N LEU A 259 -9.84 -29.68 -15.57
CA LEU A 259 -11.02 -29.96 -16.40
C LEU A 259 -10.85 -29.56 -17.87
N GLY A 260 -9.64 -29.13 -18.29
CA GLY A 260 -9.38 -28.68 -19.65
C GLY A 260 -9.89 -27.27 -19.98
N ASN A 261 -10.39 -26.55 -18.97
CA ASN A 261 -10.87 -25.18 -19.15
C ASN A 261 -9.71 -24.19 -19.11
N ASP A 262 -9.29 -23.67 -20.26
CA ASP A 262 -8.21 -22.68 -20.40
C ASP A 262 -8.74 -21.24 -20.58
N THR A 263 -9.99 -20.98 -20.22
CA THR A 263 -10.57 -19.62 -20.21
C THR A 263 -9.66 -18.68 -19.44
N PRO A 264 -9.33 -17.49 -19.97
CA PRO A 264 -8.58 -16.48 -19.25
C PRO A 264 -9.23 -16.15 -17.90
N ILE A 265 -8.42 -16.08 -16.85
CA ILE A 265 -8.88 -15.65 -15.52
C ILE A 265 -8.28 -14.28 -15.24
N LEU A 266 -9.11 -13.29 -14.92
CA LEU A 266 -8.71 -11.94 -14.55
C LEU A 266 -9.02 -11.69 -13.07
N ASN A 267 -7.99 -11.44 -12.28
CA ASN A 267 -8.08 -11.19 -10.85
C ASN A 267 -7.69 -9.74 -10.50
N SER A 268 -8.11 -9.31 -9.33
CA SER A 268 -7.70 -8.06 -8.71
C SER A 268 -6.26 -8.12 -8.18
N TRP A 269 -5.80 -7.02 -7.57
CA TRP A 269 -4.55 -6.96 -6.85
C TRP A 269 -4.42 -8.06 -5.75
N ALA A 270 -5.51 -8.55 -5.22
CA ALA A 270 -5.48 -9.65 -4.24
C ALA A 270 -4.75 -10.90 -4.77
N GLY A 271 -4.80 -11.16 -6.06
CA GLY A 271 -4.13 -12.30 -6.70
C GLY A 271 -2.66 -12.06 -7.08
N ASP A 272 -2.08 -10.96 -6.63
CA ASP A 272 -0.71 -10.53 -6.92
C ASP A 272 0.35 -11.48 -6.35
N GLY A 273 1.52 -11.45 -6.98
CA GLY A 273 2.66 -12.28 -6.61
C GLY A 273 2.64 -13.69 -7.21
N THR A 274 3.66 -14.46 -6.87
CA THR A 274 3.86 -15.83 -7.36
C THR A 274 4.04 -16.84 -6.23
N TYR A 275 3.95 -16.42 -4.99
CA TYR A 275 4.19 -17.24 -3.79
C TYR A 275 3.16 -18.38 -3.62
N TRP A 276 2.01 -18.26 -4.26
CA TRP A 276 0.88 -19.21 -4.18
C TRP A 276 0.83 -20.19 -5.37
N LEU A 277 1.70 -20.03 -6.37
CA LEU A 277 1.66 -20.85 -7.58
C LEU A 277 1.88 -22.33 -7.28
N PRO A 278 1.00 -23.24 -7.74
CA PRO A 278 1.21 -24.66 -7.62
C PRO A 278 2.34 -25.12 -8.56
N LYS A 279 3.02 -26.20 -8.20
CA LYS A 279 4.00 -26.83 -9.09
C LYS A 279 3.33 -27.49 -10.29
N SER A 280 2.15 -28.09 -10.08
CA SER A 280 1.36 -28.79 -11.09
C SER A 280 -0.13 -28.76 -10.70
N PRO A 281 -1.03 -28.55 -11.68
CA PRO A 281 -0.73 -28.06 -13.03
C PRO A 281 -0.15 -26.65 -13.01
N GLN A 282 0.67 -26.31 -14.01
CA GLN A 282 1.19 -24.95 -14.14
C GLN A 282 0.05 -23.97 -14.44
N VAL A 283 0.13 -22.79 -13.83
CA VAL A 283 -0.83 -21.71 -14.07
C VAL A 283 -0.61 -21.11 -15.46
N THR A 284 -1.66 -21.12 -16.27
CA THR A 284 -1.71 -20.53 -17.62
C THR A 284 -2.88 -19.56 -17.75
N ASN A 285 -2.82 -18.64 -18.70
CA ASN A 285 -3.90 -17.69 -19.00
C ASN A 285 -4.49 -16.99 -17.75
N TYR A 286 -3.63 -16.70 -16.77
CA TYR A 286 -4.03 -15.96 -15.58
C TYR A 286 -3.51 -14.53 -15.66
N TYR A 287 -4.38 -13.59 -15.38
CA TYR A 287 -4.11 -12.15 -15.37
C TYR A 287 -4.50 -11.57 -14.02
N PHE A 288 -3.75 -10.58 -13.57
CA PHE A 288 -4.15 -9.77 -12.42
C PHE A 288 -3.70 -8.31 -12.60
N VAL A 289 -4.43 -7.40 -11.97
CA VAL A 289 -4.01 -6.01 -11.88
C VAL A 289 -3.24 -5.78 -10.58
N THR A 290 -2.27 -4.88 -10.60
CA THR A 290 -1.45 -4.56 -9.42
C THR A 290 -0.96 -3.11 -9.46
N PHE A 291 -0.42 -2.63 -8.35
CA PHE A 291 0.06 -1.26 -8.22
C PHE A 291 1.46 -1.05 -8.80
N ALA A 292 2.27 -2.12 -8.86
CA ALA A 292 3.62 -2.12 -9.40
C ALA A 292 3.99 -3.53 -9.86
N SER A 293 4.78 -3.66 -10.92
CA SER A 293 5.39 -4.95 -11.26
C SER A 293 6.58 -5.23 -10.34
N ILE A 294 6.69 -6.47 -9.87
CA ILE A 294 7.82 -6.95 -9.05
C ILE A 294 8.80 -7.80 -9.87
N PHE A 295 8.55 -7.97 -11.17
CA PHE A 295 9.26 -8.91 -12.04
C PHE A 295 10.42 -8.27 -12.80
N GLY A 296 10.77 -7.01 -12.46
CA GLY A 296 11.88 -6.28 -13.08
C GLY A 296 11.50 -5.54 -14.38
N ASP A 297 10.25 -5.59 -14.76
CA ASP A 297 9.69 -5.06 -16.01
C ASP A 297 8.68 -3.90 -15.78
N ASP A 298 8.64 -3.30 -14.58
CA ASP A 298 7.84 -2.10 -14.35
C ASP A 298 8.35 -0.95 -15.23
N PRO A 299 7.46 -0.17 -15.87
CA PRO A 299 7.86 0.97 -16.70
C PRO A 299 8.67 2.04 -15.96
N ASN A 300 8.57 2.09 -14.63
CA ASN A 300 9.34 3.01 -13.80
C ASN A 300 10.58 2.29 -13.21
N PRO A 301 11.81 2.63 -13.66
CA PRO A 301 13.04 2.02 -13.14
C PRO A 301 13.23 2.15 -11.63
N ALA A 302 12.71 3.22 -11.02
CA ALA A 302 12.80 3.43 -9.57
C ALA A 302 11.92 2.41 -8.80
N VAL A 303 10.81 1.98 -9.40
CA VAL A 303 9.96 0.89 -8.87
C VAL A 303 10.72 -0.43 -8.90
N ASN A 304 11.34 -0.78 -10.04
CA ASN A 304 12.17 -2.00 -10.17
C ASN A 304 13.31 -2.03 -9.14
N LYS A 305 13.98 -0.89 -8.97
CA LYS A 305 15.07 -0.75 -7.98
C LYS A 305 14.55 -1.00 -6.56
N LEU A 306 13.44 -0.36 -6.18
CA LEU A 306 12.86 -0.52 -4.85
C LEU A 306 12.37 -1.97 -4.63
N ALA A 307 11.67 -2.56 -5.61
CA ALA A 307 11.20 -3.95 -5.54
C ALA A 307 12.34 -4.92 -5.25
N LYS A 308 13.47 -4.76 -5.95
CA LYS A 308 14.68 -5.57 -5.73
C LYS A 308 15.26 -5.35 -4.33
N GLN A 309 15.36 -4.09 -3.87
CA GLN A 309 15.92 -3.75 -2.56
C GLN A 309 15.13 -4.36 -1.39
N VAL A 310 13.80 -4.34 -1.47
CA VAL A 310 12.92 -4.88 -0.41
C VAL A 310 12.55 -6.33 -0.64
N LYS A 311 13.03 -6.97 -1.72
CA LYS A 311 12.64 -8.34 -2.12
C LYS A 311 11.11 -8.48 -2.15
N ALA A 312 10.46 -7.56 -2.86
CA ALA A 312 9.01 -7.47 -2.88
C ALA A 312 8.36 -8.76 -3.38
N GLY A 313 7.42 -9.32 -2.61
CA GLY A 313 6.63 -10.50 -2.99
C GLY A 313 5.31 -10.15 -3.69
N THR A 314 4.82 -8.93 -3.51
CA THR A 314 3.61 -8.38 -4.15
C THR A 314 3.81 -6.91 -4.52
N GLY A 315 3.11 -6.43 -5.55
CA GLY A 315 3.20 -5.04 -6.02
C GLY A 315 2.65 -4.00 -5.05
N GLY A 316 1.94 -4.45 -4.00
CA GLY A 316 1.48 -3.60 -2.90
C GLY A 316 2.62 -2.97 -2.07
N PHE A 317 3.87 -3.46 -2.21
CA PHE A 317 5.03 -2.88 -1.54
C PHE A 317 5.15 -1.37 -1.78
N ILE A 318 4.81 -0.93 -2.99
CA ILE A 318 4.96 0.47 -3.40
C ILE A 318 4.08 1.42 -2.58
N CYS A 319 2.93 0.93 -2.10
CA CYS A 319 2.00 1.71 -1.28
C CYS A 319 2.58 2.04 0.09
N GLY A 320 3.44 1.18 0.66
CA GLY A 320 4.15 1.48 1.89
C GLY A 320 5.07 2.70 1.76
N SER A 321 5.84 2.77 0.66
CA SER A 321 6.65 3.96 0.34
C SER A 321 5.79 5.21 0.10
N ALA A 322 4.68 5.07 -0.65
CA ALA A 322 3.77 6.17 -0.95
C ALA A 322 3.08 6.72 0.31
N ALA A 323 2.71 5.85 1.24
CA ALA A 323 2.08 6.26 2.50
C ALA A 323 3.04 7.09 3.36
N ILE A 324 4.32 6.76 3.40
CA ILE A 324 5.33 7.58 4.08
C ILE A 324 5.49 8.93 3.40
N ASP A 325 5.58 8.99 2.05
CA ASP A 325 5.68 10.25 1.32
C ASP A 325 4.45 11.14 1.51
N GLY A 326 3.26 10.52 1.50
CA GLY A 326 2.01 11.20 1.79
C GLY A 326 1.95 11.76 3.21
N LEU A 327 2.35 10.96 4.21
CA LEU A 327 2.42 11.40 5.59
C LEU A 327 3.38 12.59 5.76
N VAL A 328 4.60 12.49 5.22
CA VAL A 328 5.59 13.58 5.25
C VAL A 328 5.03 14.85 4.59
N THR A 329 4.35 14.71 3.44
CA THR A 329 3.72 15.84 2.76
C THR A 329 2.62 16.46 3.61
N ALA A 330 1.79 15.66 4.27
CA ALA A 330 0.73 16.15 5.16
C ALA A 330 1.31 16.89 6.39
N ILE A 331 2.35 16.34 7.02
CA ILE A 331 3.02 16.97 8.16
C ILE A 331 3.59 18.35 7.77
N ARG A 332 4.32 18.43 6.65
CA ARG A 332 4.86 19.71 6.16
C ARG A 332 3.77 20.74 5.86
N ARG A 333 2.68 20.31 5.18
CA ARG A 333 1.53 21.19 4.92
C ARG A 333 0.78 21.62 6.19
N ALA A 334 0.88 20.82 7.27
CA ALA A 334 0.33 21.14 8.59
C ALA A 334 1.31 21.94 9.46
N GLY A 335 2.38 22.52 8.90
CA GLY A 335 3.37 23.30 9.64
C GLY A 335 4.15 22.49 10.66
N GLY A 336 4.45 21.21 10.38
CA GLY A 336 5.15 20.30 11.28
C GLY A 336 4.25 19.59 12.31
N SER A 337 2.95 19.88 12.32
CA SER A 337 1.99 19.26 13.25
C SER A 337 1.82 17.77 12.96
N THR A 338 1.72 16.96 14.02
CA THR A 338 1.35 15.53 13.98
C THR A 338 -0.04 15.28 14.57
N ASN A 339 -0.82 16.34 14.83
CA ASN A 339 -2.20 16.21 15.28
C ASN A 339 -3.06 15.53 14.21
N GLY A 340 -3.81 14.49 14.59
CA GLY A 340 -4.58 13.67 13.66
C GLY A 340 -5.56 14.47 12.80
N ALA A 341 -6.29 15.44 13.40
CA ALA A 341 -7.24 16.28 12.66
C ALA A 341 -6.54 17.22 11.69
N ALA A 342 -5.40 17.80 12.08
CA ALA A 342 -4.60 18.66 11.20
C ALA A 342 -4.05 17.87 10.00
N LEU A 343 -3.56 16.65 10.22
CA LEU A 343 -3.08 15.76 9.15
C LEU A 343 -4.20 15.33 8.21
N ALA A 344 -5.36 14.92 8.75
CA ALA A 344 -6.53 14.54 7.97
C ALA A 344 -6.99 15.66 7.04
N ALA A 345 -7.07 16.90 7.56
CA ALA A 345 -7.43 18.08 6.78
C ALA A 345 -6.45 18.36 5.62
N GLN A 346 -5.18 18.00 5.76
CA GLN A 346 -4.21 18.12 4.65
C GLN A 346 -4.34 16.98 3.65
N LEU A 347 -4.58 15.74 4.12
CA LEU A 347 -4.77 14.58 3.24
C LEU A 347 -6.01 14.74 2.35
N GLU A 348 -7.15 15.21 2.89
CA GLU A 348 -8.37 15.51 2.10
C GLU A 348 -8.14 16.48 0.94
N LYS A 349 -7.13 17.37 1.07
CA LYS A 349 -6.72 18.33 0.03
C LYS A 349 -5.77 17.74 -1.01
N PHE A 350 -5.39 16.47 -0.92
CA PHE A 350 -4.52 15.86 -1.93
C PHE A 350 -5.25 15.77 -3.27
N LYS A 351 -4.67 16.40 -4.29
CA LYS A 351 -5.10 16.35 -5.68
C LYS A 351 -3.88 16.02 -6.53
N LYS A 352 -3.81 14.80 -7.05
CA LYS A 352 -2.72 14.31 -7.90
C LYS A 352 -1.33 14.56 -7.28
N VAL A 353 -1.19 14.33 -5.97
CA VAL A 353 0.11 14.44 -5.28
C VAL A 353 1.03 13.33 -5.78
N PRO A 354 2.22 13.65 -6.33
CA PRO A 354 3.11 12.64 -6.88
C PRO A 354 3.76 11.82 -5.76
N THR A 355 3.76 10.50 -5.95
CA THR A 355 4.48 9.52 -5.13
C THR A 355 5.12 8.49 -6.05
N LEU A 356 5.98 7.62 -5.52
CA LEU A 356 6.55 6.54 -6.31
C LEU A 356 5.50 5.56 -6.83
N SER A 357 4.36 5.43 -6.14
CA SER A 357 3.23 4.60 -6.59
C SER A 357 2.32 5.30 -7.61
N GLY A 358 2.66 6.49 -8.06
CA GLY A 358 1.84 7.32 -8.94
C GLY A 358 1.18 8.50 -8.22
N LEU A 359 0.17 9.07 -8.86
CA LEU A 359 -0.55 10.24 -8.35
C LEU A 359 -1.57 9.83 -7.28
N VAL A 360 -1.56 10.51 -6.15
CA VAL A 360 -2.47 10.26 -5.02
C VAL A 360 -3.47 11.40 -4.90
N SER A 361 -4.74 11.04 -4.82
CA SER A 361 -5.84 11.97 -4.56
C SER A 361 -6.76 11.40 -3.49
N PHE A 362 -7.26 12.29 -2.63
CA PHE A 362 -8.33 12.01 -1.67
C PHE A 362 -9.42 13.07 -1.80
N SER A 363 -10.53 12.88 -1.11
CA SER A 363 -11.59 13.87 -0.94
C SER A 363 -12.17 13.76 0.47
N ALA A 364 -13.00 14.73 0.87
CA ALA A 364 -13.69 14.69 2.15
C ALA A 364 -14.63 13.48 2.33
N THR A 365 -15.04 12.83 1.23
CA THR A 365 -15.94 11.67 1.25
C THR A 365 -15.28 10.36 0.86
N LEU A 366 -14.08 10.42 0.27
CA LEU A 366 -13.32 9.23 -0.15
C LEU A 366 -11.88 9.34 0.32
N HIS A 367 -11.56 8.58 1.35
CA HIS A 367 -10.25 8.54 2.01
C HIS A 367 -9.36 7.38 1.51
N THR A 368 -9.70 6.80 0.38
CA THR A 368 -8.91 5.78 -0.32
C THR A 368 -8.52 6.32 -1.69
N VAL A 369 -7.30 6.04 -2.15
CA VAL A 369 -6.79 6.57 -3.41
C VAL A 369 -7.63 6.11 -4.60
N PHE A 370 -7.79 6.98 -5.59
CA PHE A 370 -8.47 6.70 -6.85
C PHE A 370 -7.73 7.33 -8.03
N GLY A 371 -8.01 6.84 -9.24
CA GLY A 371 -7.43 7.36 -10.48
C GLY A 371 -5.96 6.99 -10.73
N ARG A 372 -5.42 6.00 -10.00
CA ARG A 372 -4.06 5.50 -10.20
C ARG A 372 -4.02 4.51 -11.37
N GLN A 373 -2.91 4.50 -12.10
CA GLN A 373 -2.65 3.51 -13.13
C GLN A 373 -2.29 2.16 -12.52
N TYR A 374 -2.94 1.09 -13.00
CA TYR A 374 -2.59 -0.30 -12.69
C TYR A 374 -1.63 -0.88 -13.71
N ARG A 375 -0.80 -1.81 -13.27
CA ARG A 375 -0.06 -2.76 -14.10
C ARG A 375 -0.92 -3.99 -14.29
N VAL A 376 -0.91 -4.55 -15.48
CA VAL A 376 -1.54 -5.83 -15.76
C VAL A 376 -0.46 -6.88 -15.96
N ILE A 377 -0.45 -7.87 -15.10
CA ILE A 377 0.50 -8.97 -15.13
C ILE A 377 -0.20 -10.19 -15.75
N LYS A 378 0.48 -10.90 -16.62
CA LYS A 378 0.06 -12.21 -17.11
C LYS A 378 0.97 -13.29 -16.55
N ILE A 379 0.38 -14.36 -16.02
CA ILE A 379 1.08 -15.61 -15.72
C ILE A 379 0.77 -16.63 -16.82
N GLN A 380 1.83 -17.15 -17.42
CA GLN A 380 1.79 -18.19 -18.43
C GLN A 380 2.85 -19.24 -18.11
N ASN A 381 2.43 -20.48 -17.88
CA ASN A 381 3.32 -21.59 -17.49
C ASN A 381 4.16 -21.23 -16.24
N ASN A 382 3.50 -20.71 -15.20
CA ASN A 382 4.09 -20.20 -13.96
C ASN A 382 5.11 -19.05 -14.14
N LYS A 383 5.23 -18.46 -15.33
CA LYS A 383 6.09 -17.29 -15.58
C LYS A 383 5.25 -16.02 -15.63
N ALA A 384 5.56 -15.08 -14.77
CA ALA A 384 4.87 -13.79 -14.68
C ALA A 384 5.60 -12.73 -15.49
N ARG A 385 4.84 -11.86 -16.17
CA ARG A 385 5.35 -10.67 -16.87
C ARG A 385 4.31 -9.57 -16.97
N LEU A 386 4.77 -8.34 -17.06
CA LEU A 386 3.93 -7.19 -17.39
C LEU A 386 3.44 -7.31 -18.84
N VAL A 387 2.14 -7.15 -19.08
CA VAL A 387 1.53 -7.19 -20.41
C VAL A 387 0.76 -5.92 -20.78
N GLY A 388 0.71 -4.96 -19.89
CA GLY A 388 0.09 -3.66 -20.15
C GLY A 388 -0.15 -2.86 -18.89
N THR A 389 -0.73 -1.68 -19.08
CA THR A 389 -1.20 -0.80 -18.03
C THR A 389 -2.62 -0.35 -18.30
N VAL A 390 -3.38 -0.05 -17.27
CA VAL A 390 -4.77 0.43 -17.41
C VAL A 390 -5.10 1.44 -16.31
N VAL A 391 -5.95 2.42 -16.66
CA VAL A 391 -6.52 3.40 -15.72
C VAL A 391 -8.04 3.33 -15.86
N ALA A 392 -8.76 3.40 -14.75
CA ALA A 392 -10.21 3.53 -14.78
C ALA A 392 -10.62 4.88 -15.39
N LYS A 393 -11.40 4.86 -16.47
CA LYS A 393 -11.97 6.07 -17.09
C LYS A 393 -13.22 6.55 -16.36
N VAL A 394 -13.94 5.63 -15.75
CA VAL A 394 -15.18 5.86 -14.99
C VAL A 394 -15.09 5.02 -13.73
N VAL A 395 -15.44 5.60 -12.60
CA VAL A 395 -15.52 4.89 -11.30
C VAL A 395 -17.00 4.67 -11.00
N PRO A 396 -17.52 3.43 -11.07
CA PRO A 396 -18.94 3.17 -10.81
C PRO A 396 -19.25 3.33 -9.33
N LYS A 397 -20.49 3.71 -9.04
CA LYS A 397 -21.08 3.59 -7.69
C LYS A 397 -21.53 2.13 -7.50
N ILE A 398 -21.18 1.53 -6.35
CA ILE A 398 -21.59 0.19 -5.95
C ILE A 398 -22.12 0.18 -4.53
#